data_7867f0f7958d3a27620d99a83db27a18
#
_entry.id   7867f0f7958d3a27620d99a83db27a18
#
_cell.length_a   1.000
_cell.length_b   1.000
_cell.length_c   1.000
_cell.angle_alpha   90.00
_cell.angle_beta   90.00
_cell.angle_gamma   90.00
#
_symmetry.space_group_name_H-M   'P 1'
#
loop_
_entity.id
_entity.type
_entity.pdbx_description
1 polymer ?
#
loop_
_entity_poly.entity_id
_entity_poly.type
_entity_poly.pdbx_seq_one_letter_code
_entity_poly.pdbx_strand_id
1 'polypeptide(L)'
;MLACLSAPWGVRPSHIELRMNAISTAEMYLQDFHQRQVGVTPAAFAHLPAHAASATYASSYEVLTSLVPAVDTPLTVLDLACGDGHLLGLLAARRQPRLQLLGVDMSQGELAAARAALPPSVRLLHGRGQALDLPSASVDYLVSHMALMLMDDIEQVVREMRRVLRSDSRFAAIVGRTFLLGEVNDVFMRVFKPIASTELPPLRFGDRRTGSEAGWRELLDGAFADVEFDDIDVPWTPTPGELWTALLDTYDIDRLDDGARQRLRGAFLDAVAPLQGDDGKIATGWGLRLVRARAA
;
A
#
# COMPACT_ATOMS: atom_id res chain seq x y z
N MET A 1 25.35 -30.24 -53.95
CA MET A 1 26.07 -29.20 -53.26
C MET A 1 25.00 -28.30 -52.62
N LEU A 2 24.63 -28.54 -51.38
CA LEU A 2 23.71 -27.71 -50.63
C LEU A 2 24.29 -27.55 -49.21
N ALA A 3 24.71 -26.33 -48.90
CA ALA A 3 25.32 -25.97 -47.63
C ALA A 3 24.21 -25.74 -46.58
N CYS A 4 24.26 -26.51 -45.50
CA CYS A 4 23.53 -26.24 -44.28
C CYS A 4 24.14 -25.04 -43.56
N LEU A 5 23.39 -23.96 -43.47
CA LEU A 5 23.68 -22.86 -42.55
C LEU A 5 22.99 -23.16 -41.21
N SER A 6 23.80 -23.44 -40.21
CA SER A 6 23.41 -23.59 -38.79
C SER A 6 23.00 -22.25 -38.22
N ALA A 7 21.79 -22.17 -37.65
CA ALA A 7 21.32 -21.02 -36.89
C ALA A 7 22.05 -20.91 -35.53
N PRO A 8 22.37 -19.69 -35.04
CA PRO A 8 23.03 -19.52 -33.78
C PRO A 8 22.05 -19.61 -32.58
N TRP A 9 22.44 -20.41 -31.64
CA TRP A 9 22.17 -20.41 -30.20
C TRP A 9 21.01 -19.53 -29.68
N GLY A 10 19.88 -20.14 -29.45
CA GLY A 10 18.84 -19.58 -28.57
C GLY A 10 19.35 -19.57 -27.13
N VAL A 11 19.57 -18.38 -26.59
CA VAL A 11 19.79 -18.17 -25.15
C VAL A 11 18.50 -18.57 -24.45
N ARG A 12 18.50 -19.67 -23.72
CA ARG A 12 17.40 -20.01 -22.81
C ARG A 12 17.47 -19.03 -21.65
N PRO A 13 16.36 -18.36 -21.28
CA PRO A 13 16.36 -17.53 -20.11
C PRO A 13 16.78 -18.38 -18.89
N SER A 14 17.61 -17.81 -18.03
CA SER A 14 18.08 -18.48 -16.82
C SER A 14 16.90 -18.81 -15.93
N HIS A 15 16.98 -19.88 -15.13
CA HIS A 15 15.95 -20.23 -14.15
C HIS A 15 15.69 -19.12 -13.12
N ILE A 16 16.61 -18.17 -12.97
CA ILE A 16 16.49 -16.97 -12.15
C ILE A 16 15.56 -15.95 -12.83
N GLU A 17 15.70 -15.70 -14.14
CA GLU A 17 14.82 -14.80 -14.90
C GLU A 17 13.37 -15.32 -14.99
N LEU A 18 13.18 -16.64 -15.08
CA LEU A 18 11.86 -17.27 -15.06
C LEU A 18 11.18 -17.17 -13.68
N ARG A 19 11.95 -17.12 -12.57
CA ARG A 19 11.40 -16.92 -11.21
C ARG A 19 11.04 -15.46 -10.96
N MET A 20 11.72 -14.48 -11.54
CA MET A 20 11.47 -13.05 -11.35
C MET A 20 10.16 -12.55 -11.99
N ASN A 21 9.56 -13.31 -12.92
CA ASN A 21 8.32 -12.94 -13.60
C ASN A 21 7.07 -13.67 -13.10
N ALA A 22 7.18 -14.63 -12.22
CA ALA A 22 6.02 -15.35 -11.70
C ALA A 22 5.30 -14.53 -10.62
N ILE A 23 4.01 -14.28 -10.82
CA ILE A 23 3.13 -13.69 -9.82
C ILE A 23 2.94 -14.71 -8.69
N SER A 24 3.16 -14.31 -7.44
CA SER A 24 2.96 -15.18 -6.28
C SER A 24 1.48 -15.41 -5.99
N THR A 25 1.18 -16.43 -5.18
CA THR A 25 -0.19 -16.66 -4.69
C THR A 25 -0.71 -15.47 -3.88
N ALA A 26 0.15 -14.81 -3.09
CA ALA A 26 -0.22 -13.63 -2.32
C ALA A 26 -0.56 -12.45 -3.24
N GLU A 27 0.26 -12.21 -4.24
CA GLU A 27 0.04 -11.14 -5.20
C GLU A 27 -1.21 -11.40 -6.07
N MET A 28 -1.45 -12.65 -6.50
CA MET A 28 -2.69 -13.02 -7.20
C MET A 28 -3.93 -12.77 -6.34
N TYR A 29 -3.85 -13.11 -5.04
CA TYR A 29 -4.94 -12.83 -4.12
C TYR A 29 -5.17 -11.31 -3.97
N LEU A 30 -4.12 -10.51 -3.77
CA LEU A 30 -4.26 -9.06 -3.66
C LEU A 30 -4.86 -8.45 -4.93
N GLN A 31 -4.45 -8.92 -6.10
CA GLN A 31 -5.02 -8.47 -7.38
C GLN A 31 -6.51 -8.79 -7.48
N ASP A 32 -6.93 -10.02 -7.13
CA ASP A 32 -8.32 -10.41 -7.10
C ASP A 32 -9.13 -9.62 -6.07
N PHE A 33 -8.59 -9.45 -4.86
CA PHE A 33 -9.23 -8.67 -3.81
C PHE A 33 -9.53 -7.24 -4.28
N HIS A 34 -8.54 -6.52 -4.80
CA HIS A 34 -8.69 -5.15 -5.29
C HIS A 34 -9.50 -5.05 -6.60
N GLN A 35 -9.64 -6.15 -7.33
CA GLN A 35 -10.58 -6.21 -8.46
C GLN A 35 -12.05 -6.29 -7.98
N ARG A 36 -12.30 -6.96 -6.84
CA ARG A 36 -13.63 -7.12 -6.24
C ARG A 36 -14.00 -5.94 -5.31
N GLN A 37 -13.03 -5.40 -4.60
CA GLN A 37 -13.16 -4.39 -3.54
C GLN A 37 -12.44 -3.10 -3.95
N VAL A 38 -12.93 -2.47 -5.02
CA VAL A 38 -12.35 -1.22 -5.54
C VAL A 38 -12.56 -0.08 -4.55
N GLY A 39 -11.49 0.70 -4.29
CA GLY A 39 -11.56 1.88 -3.42
C GLY A 39 -11.64 1.56 -1.92
N VAL A 40 -11.37 0.32 -1.50
CA VAL A 40 -11.44 -0.08 -0.09
C VAL A 40 -10.45 0.71 0.79
N THR A 41 -9.26 1.01 0.28
CA THR A 41 -8.24 1.73 1.04
C THR A 41 -8.64 3.20 1.32
N PRO A 42 -9.05 4.01 0.34
CA PRO A 42 -9.55 5.35 0.65
C PRO A 42 -10.85 5.33 1.46
N ALA A 43 -11.72 4.34 1.32
CA ALA A 43 -12.88 4.19 2.19
C ALA A 43 -12.48 4.07 3.67
N ALA A 44 -11.38 3.37 3.97
CA ALA A 44 -10.87 3.21 5.34
C ALA A 44 -10.12 4.46 5.86
N PHE A 45 -9.41 5.22 5.02
CA PHE A 45 -8.44 6.21 5.49
C PHE A 45 -8.69 7.65 5.04
N ALA A 46 -9.51 7.91 4.00
CA ALA A 46 -9.64 9.25 3.43
C ALA A 46 -10.48 10.20 4.29
N HIS A 47 -11.30 9.66 5.19
CA HIS A 47 -12.28 10.42 5.97
C HIS A 47 -11.94 10.53 7.45
N LEU A 48 -10.81 9.98 7.87
CA LEU A 48 -10.37 9.99 9.25
C LEU A 48 -9.15 10.91 9.43
N PRO A 49 -9.12 11.73 10.50
CA PRO A 49 -7.97 12.58 10.77
C PRO A 49 -6.73 11.74 11.04
N ALA A 50 -5.58 12.24 10.59
CA ALA A 50 -4.29 11.61 10.81
C ALA A 50 -3.43 12.50 11.70
N HIS A 51 -2.99 11.96 12.83
CA HIS A 51 -2.17 12.66 13.82
C HIS A 51 -0.72 12.20 13.70
N ALA A 52 0.13 13.05 13.13
CA ALA A 52 1.59 12.91 13.17
C ALA A 52 2.15 13.69 14.37
N ALA A 53 3.41 13.46 14.76
CA ALA A 53 4.00 14.08 15.94
C ALA A 53 3.92 15.61 15.98
N SER A 54 3.94 16.28 14.82
CA SER A 54 4.00 17.74 14.69
C SER A 54 2.71 18.38 14.18
N ALA A 55 1.76 17.62 13.66
CA ALA A 55 0.56 18.17 13.01
C ALA A 55 -0.58 17.16 12.93
N THR A 56 -1.80 17.70 12.80
CA THR A 56 -3.00 16.95 12.43
C THR A 56 -3.38 17.27 11.00
N TYR A 57 -3.66 16.24 10.23
CA TYR A 57 -4.08 16.30 8.83
C TYR A 57 -5.53 15.80 8.71
N ALA A 58 -6.25 16.19 7.67
CA ALA A 58 -7.61 15.69 7.46
C ALA A 58 -7.63 14.20 7.10
N SER A 59 -6.51 13.66 6.58
CA SER A 59 -6.35 12.22 6.35
C SER A 59 -4.86 11.83 6.23
N SER A 60 -4.57 10.53 6.29
CA SER A 60 -3.22 10.01 6.01
C SER A 60 -2.78 10.28 4.55
N TYR A 61 -3.70 10.40 3.62
CA TYR A 61 -3.41 10.83 2.24
C TYR A 61 -2.89 12.27 2.19
N GLU A 62 -3.46 13.17 3.01
CA GLU A 62 -2.99 14.55 3.08
C GLU A 62 -1.59 14.66 3.68
N VAL A 63 -1.19 13.76 4.57
CA VAL A 63 0.21 13.67 5.01
C VAL A 63 1.14 13.50 3.81
N LEU A 64 0.88 12.51 2.93
CA LEU A 64 1.70 12.28 1.75
C LEU A 64 1.66 13.45 0.78
N THR A 65 0.48 13.98 0.51
CA THR A 65 0.39 15.11 -0.43
C THR A 65 1.12 16.33 0.10
N SER A 66 1.11 16.61 1.41
CA SER A 66 1.82 17.76 2.00
C SER A 66 3.33 17.73 1.78
N LEU A 67 3.90 16.55 1.57
CA LEU A 67 5.34 16.37 1.30
C LEU A 67 5.72 16.65 -0.15
N VAL A 68 4.76 16.62 -1.07
CA VAL A 68 4.99 16.97 -2.48
C VAL A 68 5.06 18.49 -2.62
N PRO A 69 6.19 19.06 -3.05
CA PRO A 69 6.38 20.51 -3.06
C PRO A 69 5.44 21.21 -4.07
N ALA A 70 4.95 22.37 -3.67
CA ALA A 70 4.24 23.29 -4.56
C ALA A 70 5.24 24.25 -5.21
N VAL A 71 5.67 23.92 -6.44
CA VAL A 71 6.69 24.69 -7.18
C VAL A 71 6.23 24.99 -8.59
N ASP A 72 6.73 26.09 -9.18
CA ASP A 72 6.40 26.50 -10.56
C ASP A 72 7.29 25.80 -11.61
N THR A 73 8.27 25.03 -11.17
CA THR A 73 9.12 24.22 -12.06
C THR A 73 8.44 22.90 -12.42
N PRO A 74 8.81 22.25 -13.54
CA PRO A 74 8.31 20.92 -13.86
C PRO A 74 8.56 19.95 -12.71
N LEU A 75 7.53 19.20 -12.32
CA LEU A 75 7.60 18.20 -11.26
C LEU A 75 6.82 16.96 -11.71
N THR A 76 7.47 15.80 -11.73
CA THR A 76 6.85 14.52 -12.05
C THR A 76 6.69 13.72 -10.76
N VAL A 77 5.45 13.40 -10.40
CA VAL A 77 5.11 12.59 -9.22
C VAL A 77 4.57 11.24 -9.66
N LEU A 78 5.13 10.18 -9.11
CA LEU A 78 4.65 8.80 -9.27
C LEU A 78 3.94 8.36 -7.99
N ASP A 79 2.69 7.94 -8.10
CA ASP A 79 1.98 7.19 -7.07
C ASP A 79 2.08 5.70 -7.39
N LEU A 80 2.84 4.98 -6.59
CA LEU A 80 3.10 3.54 -6.76
C LEU A 80 2.07 2.73 -5.97
N ALA A 81 1.32 1.88 -6.65
CA ALA A 81 0.09 1.24 -6.21
C ALA A 81 -0.99 2.29 -5.90
N CYS A 82 -1.37 3.04 -6.95
CA CYS A 82 -2.21 4.22 -6.84
C CYS A 82 -3.70 3.90 -6.56
N GLY A 83 -4.12 2.65 -6.62
CA GLY A 83 -5.49 2.21 -6.43
C GLY A 83 -6.47 2.97 -7.34
N ASP A 84 -7.57 3.42 -6.78
CA ASP A 84 -8.61 4.23 -7.44
C ASP A 84 -8.19 5.68 -7.74
N GLY A 85 -6.92 6.04 -7.44
CA GLY A 85 -6.35 7.35 -7.74
C GLY A 85 -6.67 8.44 -6.71
N HIS A 86 -7.15 8.11 -5.52
CA HIS A 86 -7.52 9.12 -4.51
C HIS A 86 -6.40 10.12 -4.23
N LEU A 87 -5.16 9.65 -3.98
CA LEU A 87 -4.00 10.52 -3.74
C LEU A 87 -3.68 11.41 -4.94
N LEU A 88 -3.73 10.86 -6.14
CA LEU A 88 -3.53 11.61 -7.38
C LEU A 88 -4.63 12.67 -7.59
N GLY A 89 -5.87 12.39 -7.18
CA GLY A 89 -6.98 13.35 -7.18
C GLY A 89 -6.70 14.55 -6.28
N LEU A 90 -6.21 14.32 -5.07
CA LEU A 90 -5.80 15.40 -4.15
C LEU A 90 -4.67 16.27 -4.73
N LEU A 91 -3.69 15.66 -5.38
CA LEU A 91 -2.60 16.39 -6.05
C LEU A 91 -3.11 17.16 -7.28
N ALA A 92 -3.97 16.55 -8.09
CA ALA A 92 -4.55 17.20 -9.27
C ALA A 92 -5.42 18.42 -8.90
N ALA A 93 -6.14 18.34 -7.77
CA ALA A 93 -6.97 19.43 -7.26
C ALA A 93 -6.16 20.69 -6.91
N ARG A 94 -4.85 20.60 -6.69
CA ARG A 94 -3.97 21.76 -6.47
C ARG A 94 -3.81 22.65 -7.70
N ARG A 95 -4.13 22.12 -8.90
CA ARG A 95 -3.97 22.84 -10.19
C ARG A 95 -2.58 23.49 -10.36
N GLN A 96 -1.56 22.82 -9.81
CA GLN A 96 -0.19 23.30 -9.87
C GLN A 96 0.32 23.28 -11.32
N PRO A 97 0.84 24.40 -11.84
CA PRO A 97 1.42 24.44 -13.17
C PRO A 97 2.56 23.42 -13.32
N ARG A 98 2.66 22.78 -14.48
CA ARG A 98 3.72 21.83 -14.84
C ARG A 98 3.84 20.58 -13.94
N LEU A 99 2.84 20.31 -13.10
CA LEU A 99 2.78 19.06 -12.34
C LEU A 99 2.35 17.92 -13.27
N GLN A 100 3.18 16.89 -13.36
CA GLN A 100 2.89 15.66 -14.10
C GLN A 100 2.60 14.56 -13.08
N LEU A 101 1.42 13.96 -13.18
CA LEU A 101 0.97 12.91 -12.28
C LEU A 101 0.94 11.57 -13.01
N LEU A 102 1.61 10.59 -12.43
CA LEU A 102 1.68 9.21 -12.89
C LEU A 102 1.14 8.29 -11.80
N GLY A 103 0.30 7.34 -12.16
CA GLY A 103 -0.14 6.27 -11.28
C GLY A 103 0.20 4.91 -11.88
N VAL A 104 0.69 4.00 -11.06
CA VAL A 104 0.90 2.59 -11.41
C VAL A 104 0.12 1.73 -10.45
N ASP A 105 -0.69 0.81 -10.97
CA ASP A 105 -1.38 -0.19 -10.16
C ASP A 105 -1.49 -1.53 -10.90
N MET A 106 -1.54 -2.63 -10.18
CA MET A 106 -1.70 -3.97 -10.73
C MET A 106 -3.17 -4.37 -10.93
N SER A 107 -4.11 -3.68 -10.30
CA SER A 107 -5.54 -3.94 -10.41
C SER A 107 -6.17 -3.14 -11.53
N GLN A 108 -6.76 -3.85 -12.51
CA GLN A 108 -7.51 -3.21 -13.59
C GLN A 108 -8.79 -2.53 -13.09
N GLY A 109 -9.42 -3.08 -12.03
CA GLY A 109 -10.62 -2.52 -11.42
C GLY A 109 -10.34 -1.17 -10.78
N GLU A 110 -9.27 -1.08 -9.98
CA GLU A 110 -8.80 0.17 -9.38
C GLU A 110 -8.46 1.20 -10.46
N LEU A 111 -7.69 0.82 -11.48
CA LEU A 111 -7.36 1.73 -12.58
C LEU A 111 -8.57 2.19 -13.40
N ALA A 112 -9.61 1.36 -13.53
CA ALA A 112 -10.85 1.78 -14.19
C ALA A 112 -11.58 2.86 -13.37
N ALA A 113 -11.65 2.70 -12.05
CA ALA A 113 -12.20 3.72 -11.15
C ALA A 113 -11.35 5.01 -11.18
N ALA A 114 -10.01 4.88 -11.13
CA ALA A 114 -9.11 6.02 -11.24
C ALA A 114 -9.31 6.80 -12.55
N ARG A 115 -9.45 6.12 -13.70
CA ARG A 115 -9.71 6.79 -15.00
C ARG A 115 -11.04 7.53 -15.02
N ALA A 116 -12.04 7.03 -14.30
CA ALA A 116 -13.36 7.67 -14.22
C ALA A 116 -13.35 8.92 -13.33
N ALA A 117 -12.50 8.93 -12.31
CA ALA A 117 -12.46 9.99 -11.30
C ALA A 117 -11.44 11.12 -11.61
N LEU A 118 -10.34 10.79 -12.29
CA LEU A 118 -9.21 11.70 -12.48
C LEU A 118 -9.27 12.50 -13.79
N PRO A 119 -8.66 13.69 -13.81
CA PRO A 119 -8.48 14.45 -15.06
C PRO A 119 -7.70 13.64 -16.10
N PRO A 120 -7.98 13.80 -17.42
CA PRO A 120 -7.27 13.10 -18.49
C PRO A 120 -5.76 13.39 -18.56
N SER A 121 -5.29 14.43 -17.89
CA SER A 121 -3.86 14.77 -17.78
C SER A 121 -3.09 13.84 -16.84
N VAL A 122 -3.76 13.07 -15.99
CA VAL A 122 -3.13 12.05 -15.12
C VAL A 122 -2.89 10.79 -15.94
N ARG A 123 -1.63 10.36 -16.01
CA ARG A 123 -1.25 9.15 -16.74
C ARG A 123 -1.33 7.93 -15.81
N LEU A 124 -2.14 6.95 -16.18
CA LEU A 124 -2.32 5.70 -15.43
C LEU A 124 -1.76 4.52 -16.21
N LEU A 125 -0.94 3.73 -15.56
CA LEU A 125 -0.24 2.56 -16.12
C LEU A 125 -0.65 1.31 -15.34
N HIS A 126 -1.00 0.26 -16.07
CA HIS A 126 -1.17 -1.07 -15.49
C HIS A 126 0.19 -1.73 -15.36
N GLY A 127 0.60 -2.10 -14.15
CA GLY A 127 1.91 -2.67 -13.93
C GLY A 127 2.17 -3.04 -12.48
N ARG A 128 3.31 -3.68 -12.25
CA ARG A 128 3.78 -4.13 -10.94
C ARG A 128 4.97 -3.28 -10.49
N GLY A 129 5.12 -3.10 -9.18
CA GLY A 129 6.25 -2.37 -8.61
C GLY A 129 7.62 -2.98 -8.93
N GLN A 130 7.67 -4.29 -9.19
CA GLN A 130 8.88 -5.02 -9.54
C GLN A 130 9.37 -4.77 -10.99
N ALA A 131 8.53 -4.16 -11.85
CA ALA A 131 8.83 -3.91 -13.25
C ALA A 131 8.07 -2.68 -13.76
N LEU A 132 8.57 -1.48 -13.44
CA LEU A 132 7.95 -0.22 -13.81
C LEU A 132 8.22 0.13 -15.28
N ASP A 133 7.16 0.26 -16.08
CA ASP A 133 7.27 0.72 -17.49
C ASP A 133 7.45 2.26 -17.53
N LEU A 134 8.55 2.70 -16.92
CA LEU A 134 8.97 4.09 -16.86
C LEU A 134 10.47 4.20 -17.16
N PRO A 135 10.92 5.27 -17.83
CA PRO A 135 12.33 5.51 -18.05
C PRO A 135 13.10 5.69 -16.72
N SER A 136 14.37 5.32 -16.70
CA SER A 136 15.27 5.64 -15.60
C SER A 136 15.37 7.15 -15.40
N ALA A 137 15.51 7.59 -14.16
CA ALA A 137 15.67 9.00 -13.78
C ALA A 137 14.60 9.92 -14.40
N SER A 138 13.32 9.50 -14.37
CA SER A 138 12.20 10.25 -14.94
C SER A 138 11.24 10.84 -13.90
N VAL A 139 11.37 10.44 -12.64
CA VAL A 139 10.46 10.81 -11.53
C VAL A 139 11.19 11.69 -10.53
N ASP A 140 10.54 12.79 -10.11
CA ASP A 140 11.07 13.74 -9.12
C ASP A 140 10.58 13.43 -7.70
N TYR A 141 9.41 12.81 -7.57
CA TYR A 141 8.84 12.42 -6.29
C TYR A 141 8.05 11.11 -6.43
N LEU A 142 8.32 10.14 -5.56
CA LEU A 142 7.57 8.88 -5.51
C LEU A 142 6.79 8.83 -4.21
N VAL A 143 5.50 8.55 -4.30
CA VAL A 143 4.63 8.32 -3.16
C VAL A 143 3.98 6.94 -3.23
N SER A 144 3.60 6.39 -2.07
CA SER A 144 2.84 5.13 -1.98
C SER A 144 2.04 5.11 -0.69
N HIS A 145 0.79 4.69 -0.73
CA HIS A 145 -0.08 4.60 0.45
C HIS A 145 -0.54 3.17 0.68
N MET A 146 -0.21 2.60 1.84
CA MET A 146 -0.65 1.29 2.33
C MET A 146 -0.36 0.09 1.41
N ALA A 147 0.71 0.15 0.58
CA ALA A 147 0.99 -0.88 -0.40
C ALA A 147 2.36 -1.54 -0.28
N LEU A 148 3.45 -0.79 -0.03
CA LEU A 148 4.81 -1.34 -0.08
C LEU A 148 5.03 -2.53 0.87
N MET A 149 4.37 -2.54 2.05
CA MET A 149 4.48 -3.64 3.01
C MET A 149 3.81 -4.94 2.53
N LEU A 150 3.04 -4.90 1.44
CA LEU A 150 2.34 -6.04 0.87
C LEU A 150 3.05 -6.63 -0.35
N MET A 151 4.05 -5.91 -0.90
CA MET A 151 4.69 -6.28 -2.15
C MET A 151 5.69 -7.42 -1.98
N ASP A 152 5.59 -8.41 -2.84
CA ASP A 152 6.59 -9.47 -2.95
C ASP A 152 7.87 -8.95 -3.64
N ASP A 153 8.99 -9.65 -3.41
CA ASP A 153 10.30 -9.26 -3.95
C ASP A 153 10.57 -7.75 -3.75
N ILE A 154 10.39 -7.31 -2.51
CA ILE A 154 10.49 -5.89 -2.15
C ILE A 154 11.85 -5.28 -2.53
N GLU A 155 12.90 -6.07 -2.56
CA GLU A 155 14.23 -5.62 -3.01
C GLU A 155 14.21 -5.23 -4.48
N GLN A 156 13.48 -5.97 -5.33
CA GLN A 156 13.30 -5.60 -6.73
C GLN A 156 12.44 -4.33 -6.86
N VAL A 157 11.41 -4.19 -6.03
CA VAL A 157 10.61 -2.95 -5.97
C VAL A 157 11.51 -1.76 -5.60
N VAL A 158 12.35 -1.89 -4.57
CA VAL A 158 13.30 -0.84 -4.15
C VAL A 158 14.28 -0.50 -5.28
N ARG A 159 14.80 -1.51 -6.02
CA ARG A 159 15.65 -1.26 -7.19
C ARG A 159 14.92 -0.48 -8.29
N GLU A 160 13.67 -0.82 -8.59
CA GLU A 160 12.86 -0.11 -9.57
C GLU A 160 12.52 1.33 -9.12
N MET A 161 12.14 1.51 -7.86
CA MET A 161 11.93 2.85 -7.27
C MET A 161 13.19 3.70 -7.44
N ARG A 162 14.37 3.15 -7.09
CA ARG A 162 15.65 3.86 -7.26
C ARG A 162 15.96 4.15 -8.73
N ARG A 163 15.68 3.20 -9.63
CA ARG A 163 15.92 3.36 -11.06
C ARG A 163 15.11 4.48 -11.68
N VAL A 164 13.82 4.59 -11.33
CA VAL A 164 12.94 5.61 -11.93
C VAL A 164 13.12 6.99 -11.31
N LEU A 165 13.54 7.07 -10.05
CA LEU A 165 13.83 8.33 -9.38
C LEU A 165 15.12 8.98 -9.93
N ARG A 166 15.09 10.29 -10.12
CA ARG A 166 16.30 11.08 -10.37
C ARG A 166 17.19 11.06 -9.12
N SER A 167 18.47 11.36 -9.28
CA SER A 167 19.36 11.59 -8.14
C SER A 167 18.82 12.73 -7.28
N ASP A 168 18.97 12.60 -5.97
CA ASP A 168 18.48 13.54 -4.95
C ASP A 168 16.94 13.71 -4.89
N SER A 169 16.19 12.98 -5.71
CA SER A 169 14.73 12.93 -5.63
C SER A 169 14.25 12.22 -4.38
N ARG A 170 13.00 12.45 -4.02
CA ARG A 170 12.46 11.95 -2.75
C ARG A 170 11.43 10.87 -2.95
N PHE A 171 11.38 9.99 -1.96
CA PHE A 171 10.30 9.04 -1.82
C PHE A 171 9.63 9.18 -0.45
N ALA A 172 8.32 8.97 -0.41
CA ALA A 172 7.55 8.90 0.83
C ALA A 172 6.48 7.82 0.73
N ALA A 173 6.38 6.97 1.73
CA ALA A 173 5.34 5.95 1.79
C ALA A 173 4.68 5.90 3.17
N ILE A 174 3.37 5.68 3.21
CA ILE A 174 2.65 5.31 4.42
C ILE A 174 2.42 3.81 4.40
N VAL A 175 2.79 3.15 5.50
CA VAL A 175 2.64 1.71 5.71
C VAL A 175 1.96 1.43 7.04
N GLY A 176 1.42 0.22 7.23
CA GLY A 176 0.87 -0.19 8.50
C GLY A 176 1.95 -0.35 9.58
N ARG A 177 1.68 0.14 10.78
CA ARG A 177 2.50 -0.02 11.99
C ARG A 177 1.82 -0.92 13.00
N THR A 178 0.59 -0.61 13.33
CA THR A 178 -0.26 -1.37 14.26
C THR A 178 -1.63 -1.53 13.62
N PHE A 179 -2.17 -2.75 13.62
CA PHE A 179 -3.44 -3.03 12.95
C PHE A 179 -4.59 -2.23 13.56
N LEU A 180 -4.75 -2.27 14.89
CA LEU A 180 -5.70 -1.44 15.61
C LEU A 180 -5.00 -0.72 16.77
N LEU A 181 -5.44 0.49 17.11
CA LEU A 181 -4.94 1.24 18.25
C LEU A 181 -5.58 0.76 19.55
N GLY A 182 -4.82 0.81 20.63
CA GLY A 182 -5.29 0.52 22.00
C GLY A 182 -5.58 -0.96 22.25
N GLU A 183 -6.36 -1.23 23.29
CA GLU A 183 -6.69 -2.58 23.77
C GLU A 183 -7.48 -3.42 22.73
N VAL A 184 -8.16 -2.75 21.82
CA VAL A 184 -8.95 -3.41 20.77
C VAL A 184 -8.09 -4.32 19.90
N ASN A 185 -6.83 -3.96 19.66
CA ASN A 185 -5.89 -4.81 18.93
C ASN A 185 -5.68 -6.17 19.62
N ASP A 186 -5.44 -6.15 20.92
CA ASP A 186 -5.17 -7.37 21.68
C ASP A 186 -6.43 -8.22 21.82
N VAL A 187 -7.57 -7.58 21.99
CA VAL A 187 -8.87 -8.25 22.01
C VAL A 187 -9.13 -8.93 20.66
N PHE A 188 -8.98 -8.20 19.56
CA PHE A 188 -9.15 -8.75 18.21
C PHE A 188 -8.20 -9.93 17.97
N MET A 189 -6.91 -9.77 18.21
CA MET A 189 -5.91 -10.81 17.98
C MET A 189 -6.16 -12.06 18.82
N ARG A 190 -6.72 -11.92 20.04
CA ARG A 190 -7.06 -13.03 20.92
C ARG A 190 -8.18 -13.90 20.35
N VAL A 191 -9.20 -13.30 19.73
CA VAL A 191 -10.32 -14.04 19.13
C VAL A 191 -10.02 -14.50 17.70
N PHE A 192 -9.25 -13.73 16.95
CA PHE A 192 -8.93 -14.00 15.55
C PHE A 192 -7.92 -15.16 15.39
N LYS A 193 -6.80 -15.14 16.14
CA LYS A 193 -5.72 -16.14 15.97
C LYS A 193 -6.17 -17.60 16.04
N PRO A 194 -7.02 -18.02 17.00
CA PRO A 194 -7.50 -19.40 17.04
C PRO A 194 -8.28 -19.81 15.79
N ILE A 195 -9.14 -18.91 15.30
CA ILE A 195 -9.95 -19.16 14.09
C ILE A 195 -9.04 -19.18 12.86
N ALA A 196 -8.20 -18.17 12.70
CA ALA A 196 -7.29 -18.07 11.57
C ALA A 196 -6.34 -19.27 11.46
N SER A 197 -5.82 -19.78 12.59
CA SER A 197 -4.91 -20.93 12.60
C SER A 197 -5.57 -22.23 12.15
N THR A 198 -6.89 -22.34 12.26
CA THR A 198 -7.66 -23.54 11.87
C THR A 198 -8.23 -23.40 10.45
N GLU A 199 -8.70 -22.21 10.10
CA GLU A 199 -9.51 -21.98 8.89
C GLU A 199 -8.71 -21.41 7.71
N LEU A 200 -7.59 -20.71 7.98
CA LEU A 200 -6.84 -20.06 6.91
C LEU A 200 -5.60 -20.85 6.50
N PRO A 201 -5.46 -21.21 5.22
CA PRO A 201 -4.18 -21.68 4.72
C PRO A 201 -3.15 -20.56 4.86
N PRO A 202 -1.89 -20.91 5.18
CA PRO A 202 -0.82 -19.93 5.30
C PRO A 202 -0.68 -19.12 4.02
N LEU A 203 -0.83 -17.81 4.13
CA LEU A 203 -0.57 -16.84 3.08
C LEU A 203 0.20 -15.68 3.70
N ARG A 204 1.38 -15.40 3.18
CA ARG A 204 2.20 -14.30 3.66
C ARG A 204 2.21 -13.20 2.62
N PHE A 205 1.88 -11.99 3.04
CA PHE A 205 2.01 -10.80 2.24
C PHE A 205 3.35 -10.12 2.53
N GLY A 206 4.02 -9.67 1.49
CA GLY A 206 5.22 -8.86 1.55
C GLY A 206 6.39 -9.43 2.36
N ASP A 207 7.27 -8.54 2.77
CA ASP A 207 8.50 -8.86 3.52
C ASP A 207 8.37 -8.38 4.97
N ARG A 208 8.76 -9.24 5.94
CA ARG A 208 8.70 -8.91 7.37
C ARG A 208 9.53 -7.69 7.77
N ARG A 209 10.58 -7.33 6.99
CA ARG A 209 11.41 -6.15 7.24
C ARG A 209 10.61 -4.86 7.18
N THR A 210 9.55 -4.82 6.38
CA THR A 210 8.67 -3.64 6.28
C THR A 210 7.88 -3.34 7.56
N GLY A 211 7.84 -4.26 8.53
CA GLY A 211 7.19 -4.07 9.83
C GLY A 211 7.99 -3.28 10.85
N SER A 212 9.25 -2.90 10.58
CA SER A 212 10.09 -2.19 11.54
C SER A 212 10.99 -1.14 10.87
N GLU A 213 11.38 -0.12 11.64
CA GLU A 213 12.33 0.89 11.15
C GLU A 213 13.70 0.29 10.79
N ALA A 214 14.19 -0.64 11.60
CA ALA A 214 15.45 -1.32 11.33
C ALA A 214 15.40 -2.09 10.00
N GLY A 215 14.29 -2.78 9.74
CA GLY A 215 14.10 -3.51 8.49
C GLY A 215 13.95 -2.59 7.28
N TRP A 216 13.29 -1.44 7.43
CA TRP A 216 13.25 -0.42 6.37
C TRP A 216 14.64 0.16 6.08
N ARG A 217 15.45 0.45 7.11
CA ARG A 217 16.83 0.90 6.92
C ARG A 217 17.66 -0.13 6.16
N GLU A 218 17.50 -1.43 6.50
CA GLU A 218 18.16 -2.53 5.77
C GLU A 218 17.72 -2.59 4.30
N LEU A 219 16.41 -2.50 4.03
CA LEU A 219 15.86 -2.56 2.66
C LEU A 219 16.29 -1.40 1.77
N LEU A 220 16.47 -0.23 2.36
CA LEU A 220 16.79 1.00 1.63
C LEU A 220 18.30 1.27 1.55
N ASP A 221 19.12 0.48 2.26
CA ASP A 221 20.57 0.65 2.29
C ASP A 221 21.18 0.59 0.89
N GLY A 222 22.14 1.48 0.62
CA GLY A 222 22.82 1.60 -0.67
C GLY A 222 21.98 2.17 -1.82
N ALA A 223 20.64 2.19 -1.71
CA ALA A 223 19.75 2.76 -2.72
C ALA A 223 19.24 4.15 -2.33
N PHE A 224 19.06 4.40 -1.04
CA PHE A 224 18.49 5.62 -0.50
C PHE A 224 19.31 6.11 0.69
N ALA A 225 19.32 7.43 0.87
CA ALA A 225 19.93 8.14 2.00
C ALA A 225 18.84 8.86 2.82
N ASP A 226 19.23 9.39 3.98
CA ASP A 226 18.37 10.23 4.82
C ASP A 226 17.03 9.55 5.16
N VAL A 227 17.10 8.27 5.56
CA VAL A 227 15.90 7.49 5.91
C VAL A 227 15.33 7.96 7.24
N GLU A 228 14.11 8.50 7.18
CA GLU A 228 13.37 9.06 8.31
C GLU A 228 12.03 8.36 8.49
N PHE A 229 11.53 8.35 9.73
CA PHE A 229 10.24 7.76 10.09
C PHE A 229 9.44 8.71 10.97
N ASP A 230 8.12 8.74 10.76
CA ASP A 230 7.15 9.35 11.67
C ASP A 230 6.00 8.39 11.91
N ASP A 231 5.64 8.16 13.15
CA ASP A 231 4.45 7.40 13.49
C ASP A 231 3.21 8.30 13.34
N ILE A 232 2.16 7.73 12.77
CA ILE A 232 0.89 8.39 12.50
C ILE A 232 -0.22 7.57 13.12
N ASP A 233 -1.00 8.19 13.98
CA ASP A 233 -2.24 7.60 14.50
C ASP A 233 -3.43 8.17 13.73
N VAL A 234 -4.33 7.27 13.32
CA VAL A 234 -5.60 7.59 12.69
C VAL A 234 -6.70 7.19 13.66
N PRO A 235 -7.03 8.05 14.64
CA PRO A 235 -8.02 7.74 15.65
C PRO A 235 -9.42 7.62 15.05
N TRP A 236 -10.16 6.67 15.57
CA TRP A 236 -11.54 6.42 15.20
C TRP A 236 -12.32 5.94 16.41
N THR A 237 -13.60 6.32 16.49
CA THR A 237 -14.46 5.98 17.63
C THR A 237 -15.76 5.38 17.12
N PRO A 238 -15.72 4.14 16.58
CA PRO A 238 -16.87 3.45 16.02
C PRO A 238 -17.72 2.79 17.13
N THR A 239 -18.96 2.44 16.76
CA THR A 239 -19.69 1.37 17.45
C THR A 239 -19.04 0.00 17.14
N PRO A 240 -19.27 -1.05 17.96
CA PRO A 240 -18.79 -2.41 17.64
C PRO A 240 -19.20 -2.90 16.27
N GLY A 241 -20.42 -2.55 15.83
CA GLY A 241 -20.95 -2.94 14.51
C GLY A 241 -20.23 -2.26 13.35
N GLU A 242 -19.96 -0.96 13.46
CA GLU A 242 -19.17 -0.21 12.47
C GLU A 242 -17.72 -0.72 12.41
N LEU A 243 -17.12 -1.00 13.57
CA LEU A 243 -15.78 -1.58 13.62
C LEU A 243 -15.74 -2.95 12.94
N TRP A 244 -16.72 -3.81 13.22
CA TRP A 244 -16.82 -5.10 12.55
C TRP A 244 -16.95 -4.94 11.03
N THR A 245 -17.78 -4.01 10.57
CA THR A 245 -17.97 -3.74 9.13
C THR A 245 -16.64 -3.35 8.47
N ALA A 246 -15.85 -2.48 9.09
CA ALA A 246 -14.53 -2.10 8.59
C ALA A 246 -13.52 -3.27 8.60
N LEU A 247 -13.63 -4.19 9.56
CA LEU A 247 -12.79 -5.38 9.62
C LEU A 247 -13.09 -6.38 8.48
N LEU A 248 -14.31 -6.41 7.94
CA LEU A 248 -14.66 -7.26 6.79
C LEU A 248 -13.84 -6.92 5.53
N ASP A 249 -13.36 -5.70 5.42
CA ASP A 249 -12.57 -5.22 4.28
C ASP A 249 -11.07 -5.52 4.45
N THR A 250 -10.71 -6.42 5.39
CA THR A 250 -9.32 -6.85 5.60
C THR A 250 -9.06 -8.21 4.97
N TYR A 251 -7.86 -8.39 4.44
CA TYR A 251 -7.47 -9.57 3.65
C TYR A 251 -7.71 -10.90 4.37
N ASP A 252 -7.36 -10.98 5.65
CA ASP A 252 -7.48 -12.22 6.39
C ASP A 252 -8.95 -12.57 6.68
N ILE A 253 -9.81 -11.58 6.92
CA ILE A 253 -11.25 -11.82 7.14
C ILE A 253 -11.96 -12.11 5.82
N ASP A 254 -11.57 -11.46 4.71
CA ASP A 254 -12.10 -11.79 3.37
C ASP A 254 -11.85 -13.26 3.01
N ARG A 255 -10.75 -13.83 3.45
CA ARG A 255 -10.36 -15.23 3.18
C ARG A 255 -11.13 -16.27 4.01
N LEU A 256 -11.79 -15.87 5.09
CA LEU A 256 -12.60 -16.78 5.90
C LEU A 256 -13.90 -17.14 5.16
N ASP A 257 -14.34 -18.39 5.32
CA ASP A 257 -15.70 -18.75 4.90
C ASP A 257 -16.76 -18.08 5.77
N ASP A 258 -18.01 -18.13 5.33
CA ASP A 258 -19.13 -17.47 6.01
C ASP A 258 -19.34 -17.99 7.44
N GLY A 259 -19.12 -19.28 7.68
CA GLY A 259 -19.26 -19.89 9.01
C GLY A 259 -18.18 -19.41 9.98
N ALA A 260 -16.93 -19.40 9.54
CA ALA A 260 -15.81 -18.88 10.33
C ALA A 260 -15.93 -17.38 10.58
N ARG A 261 -16.39 -16.63 9.56
CA ARG A 261 -16.63 -15.19 9.68
C ARG A 261 -17.75 -14.88 10.69
N GLN A 262 -18.83 -15.66 10.72
CA GLN A 262 -19.88 -15.50 11.72
C GLN A 262 -19.41 -15.84 13.13
N ARG A 263 -18.64 -16.93 13.29
CA ARG A 263 -18.03 -17.29 14.59
C ARG A 263 -17.10 -16.16 15.10
N LEU A 264 -16.25 -15.65 14.21
CA LEU A 264 -15.36 -14.55 14.56
C LEU A 264 -16.14 -13.29 14.95
N ARG A 265 -17.20 -12.96 14.20
CA ARG A 265 -18.06 -11.81 14.51
C ARG A 265 -18.66 -11.92 15.91
N GLY A 266 -19.26 -13.05 16.26
CA GLY A 266 -19.83 -13.27 17.59
C GLY A 266 -18.78 -13.10 18.69
N ALA A 267 -17.67 -13.83 18.59
CA ALA A 267 -16.60 -13.79 19.55
C ALA A 267 -15.97 -12.38 19.69
N PHE A 268 -15.85 -11.65 18.58
CA PHE A 268 -15.30 -10.30 18.60
C PHE A 268 -16.25 -9.31 19.25
N LEU A 269 -17.53 -9.30 18.89
CA LEU A 269 -18.51 -8.38 19.49
C LEU A 269 -18.67 -8.59 21.00
N ASP A 270 -18.68 -9.85 21.44
CA ASP A 270 -18.70 -10.18 22.89
C ASP A 270 -17.42 -9.69 23.59
N ALA A 271 -16.26 -9.86 22.96
CA ALA A 271 -14.98 -9.52 23.57
C ALA A 271 -14.72 -8.01 23.62
N VAL A 272 -15.24 -7.20 22.68
CA VAL A 272 -15.06 -5.74 22.69
C VAL A 272 -16.13 -5.01 23.50
N ALA A 273 -17.24 -5.65 23.85
CA ALA A 273 -18.31 -5.03 24.59
C ALA A 273 -17.85 -4.31 25.89
N PRO A 274 -16.90 -4.87 26.68
CA PRO A 274 -16.39 -4.18 27.87
C PRO A 274 -15.57 -2.92 27.58
N LEU A 275 -15.13 -2.70 26.33
CA LEU A 275 -14.35 -1.53 25.91
C LEU A 275 -15.23 -0.35 25.46
N GLN A 276 -16.54 -0.53 25.42
CA GLN A 276 -17.46 0.53 25.06
C GLN A 276 -17.53 1.61 26.16
N GLY A 277 -17.46 2.86 25.73
CA GLY A 277 -17.78 4.00 26.58
C GLY A 277 -19.30 4.15 26.81
N ASP A 278 -19.68 5.15 27.59
CA ASP A 278 -21.07 5.46 27.89
C ASP A 278 -21.91 5.80 26.64
N ASP A 279 -21.26 6.23 25.57
CA ASP A 279 -21.87 6.53 24.27
C ASP A 279 -22.03 5.29 23.35
N GLY A 280 -21.68 4.11 23.85
CA GLY A 280 -21.74 2.85 23.10
C GLY A 280 -20.67 2.68 22.04
N LYS A 281 -19.65 3.55 22.03
CA LYS A 281 -18.55 3.53 21.06
C LYS A 281 -17.26 3.03 21.68
N ILE A 282 -16.28 2.69 20.83
CA ILE A 282 -14.99 2.15 21.22
C ILE A 282 -13.90 3.08 20.70
N ALA A 283 -13.04 3.59 21.59
CA ALA A 283 -11.88 4.36 21.19
C ALA A 283 -10.81 3.41 20.59
N THR A 284 -10.52 3.57 19.30
CA THR A 284 -9.53 2.78 18.55
C THR A 284 -9.01 3.59 17.35
N GLY A 285 -8.63 2.93 16.29
CA GLY A 285 -8.14 3.51 15.04
C GLY A 285 -7.05 2.65 14.42
N TRP A 286 -6.27 3.25 13.54
CA TRP A 286 -5.20 2.58 12.79
C TRP A 286 -3.85 3.22 13.16
N GLY A 287 -2.85 2.40 13.41
CA GLY A 287 -1.47 2.86 13.56
C GLY A 287 -0.71 2.73 12.26
N LEU A 288 -0.25 3.85 11.73
CA LEU A 288 0.49 3.93 10.48
C LEU A 288 1.91 4.44 10.72
N ARG A 289 2.76 4.28 9.73
CA ARG A 289 4.12 4.84 9.71
C ARG A 289 4.41 5.48 8.38
N LEU A 290 4.87 6.70 8.41
CA LEU A 290 5.49 7.37 7.29
C LEU A 290 6.96 6.97 7.20
N VAL A 291 7.38 6.51 6.03
CA VAL A 291 8.77 6.23 5.66
C VAL A 291 9.17 7.23 4.59
N ARG A 292 10.24 7.98 4.82
CA ARG A 292 10.78 8.97 3.88
C ARG A 292 12.24 8.72 3.62
N ALA A 293 12.68 8.94 2.37
CA ALA A 293 14.09 8.87 2.04
C ALA A 293 14.41 9.69 0.77
N ARG A 294 15.69 9.91 0.53
CA ARG A 294 16.23 10.56 -0.65
C ARG A 294 16.96 9.53 -1.51
N ALA A 295 16.75 9.55 -2.82
CA ALA A 295 17.47 8.69 -3.77
C ALA A 295 18.97 9.05 -3.74
N ALA A 296 19.84 8.07 -3.49
CA ALA A 296 21.28 8.25 -3.40
C ALA A 296 21.94 8.46 -4.77
#